data_f00c0333fac643b6a250333894ae6728
#
_entry.id   f00c0333fac643b6a250333894ae6728
#
_cell.length_a   1.000
_cell.length_b   1.000
_cell.length_c   1.000
_cell.angle_alpha   90.00
_cell.angle_beta   90.00
_cell.angle_gamma   90.00
#
_symmetry.space_group_name_H-M   'P 1'
#
loop_
_entity.id
_entity.type
_entity.pdbx_description
1 polymer ?
#
loop_
_entity_poly.entity_id
_entity_poly.type
_entity_poly.pdbx_seq_one_letter_code
_entity_poly.pdbx_strand_id
1 'polypeptide(L)'
;MLIETLQSLFTRDLKKLRAEIELYKKEENIWKTEESITNSAGNLCLHLVGNLNTYIGKEIGKTAYIRARDLEFSLKNIPRAELLNKIDNTISVVSAALDNMNESDLAVEYPILVFEEKTSAGYLLMHLATHLTYHLGQVNYHRRLIDK
;
A
#
# COMPACT_ATOMS: atom_id res chain seq x y z
N MET A 1 3.47 -10.55 19.35
CA MET A 1 4.45 -9.44 19.48
C MET A 1 4.86 -8.87 18.14
N LEU A 2 5.38 -9.67 17.21
CA LEU A 2 5.76 -9.15 15.88
C LEU A 2 4.54 -8.81 15.03
N ILE A 3 3.47 -9.59 15.10
CA ILE A 3 2.22 -9.28 14.38
C ILE A 3 1.66 -7.93 14.83
N GLU A 4 1.60 -7.67 16.12
CA GLU A 4 1.14 -6.37 16.64
C GLU A 4 2.02 -5.22 16.17
N THR A 5 3.34 -5.45 16.12
CA THR A 5 4.29 -4.45 15.61
C THR A 5 4.05 -4.18 14.12
N LEU A 6 3.91 -5.23 13.31
CA LEU A 6 3.61 -5.09 11.88
C LEU A 6 2.28 -4.37 11.65
N GLN A 7 1.25 -4.74 12.39
CA GLN A 7 -0.07 -4.09 12.30
C GLN A 7 0.02 -2.61 12.64
N SER A 8 0.78 -2.27 13.68
CA SER A 8 1.03 -0.87 14.06
C SER A 8 1.77 -0.11 12.96
N LEU A 9 2.78 -0.72 12.34
CA LEU A 9 3.56 -0.08 11.27
C LEU A 9 2.72 0.12 10.00
N PHE A 10 1.95 -0.87 9.58
CA PHE A 10 1.05 -0.72 8.43
C PHE A 10 0.02 0.37 8.67
N THR A 11 -0.62 0.37 9.83
CA THR A 11 -1.62 1.39 10.19
C THR A 11 -1.01 2.78 10.20
N ARG A 12 0.16 2.93 10.81
CA ARG A 12 0.89 4.21 10.86
C ARG A 12 1.16 4.76 9.46
N ASP A 13 1.74 3.92 8.60
CA ASP A 13 2.19 4.38 7.30
C ASP A 13 1.03 4.57 6.31
N LEU A 14 -0.02 3.76 6.40
CA LEU A 14 -1.24 3.99 5.62
C LEU A 14 -1.95 5.29 6.04
N LYS A 15 -1.99 5.61 7.32
CA LYS A 15 -2.51 6.90 7.80
C LYS A 15 -1.64 8.06 7.33
N LYS A 16 -0.32 7.91 7.30
CA LYS A 16 0.58 8.92 6.74
C LYS A 16 0.35 9.10 5.23
N LEU A 17 0.16 8.02 4.48
CA LEU A 17 -0.17 8.09 3.06
C LEU A 17 -1.48 8.86 2.85
N ARG A 18 -2.49 8.56 3.66
CA ARG A 18 -3.77 9.29 3.64
C ARG A 18 -3.55 10.80 3.87
N ALA A 19 -2.78 11.15 4.88
CA ALA A 19 -2.45 12.54 5.19
C ALA A 19 -1.70 13.23 4.05
N GLU A 20 -0.76 12.55 3.39
CA GLU A 20 -0.04 13.10 2.24
C GLU A 20 -0.99 13.43 1.08
N ILE A 21 -1.91 12.54 0.76
CA ILE A 21 -2.92 12.77 -0.29
C ILE A 21 -3.83 13.95 0.06
N GLU A 22 -4.21 14.09 1.33
CA GLU A 22 -5.03 15.24 1.80
C GLU A 22 -4.28 16.57 1.72
N LEU A 23 -2.97 16.57 1.91
CA LEU A 23 -2.16 17.80 1.98
C LEU A 23 -1.93 18.47 0.62
N TYR A 24 -2.21 17.80 -0.51
CA TYR A 24 -2.09 18.45 -1.81
C TYR A 24 -3.01 19.66 -1.90
N LYS A 25 -2.44 20.81 -2.21
CA LYS A 25 -3.19 22.07 -2.39
C LYS A 25 -4.08 22.03 -3.63
N LYS A 26 -3.54 21.44 -4.71
CA LYS A 26 -4.26 21.24 -5.98
C LYS A 26 -4.42 19.76 -6.23
N GLU A 27 -5.65 19.30 -6.31
CA GLU A 27 -5.97 17.89 -6.51
C GLU A 27 -5.34 17.32 -7.78
N GLU A 28 -5.31 18.09 -8.85
CA GLU A 28 -4.69 17.71 -10.13
C GLU A 28 -3.20 17.36 -9.98
N ASN A 29 -2.50 17.96 -9.00
CA ASN A 29 -1.08 17.71 -8.78
C ASN A 29 -0.79 16.32 -8.24
N ILE A 30 -1.78 15.64 -7.66
CA ILE A 30 -1.68 14.23 -7.26
C ILE A 30 -1.28 13.34 -8.45
N TRP A 31 -1.66 13.73 -9.67
CA TRP A 31 -1.50 12.93 -10.89
C TRP A 31 -0.38 13.43 -11.81
N LYS A 32 0.35 14.47 -11.43
CA LYS A 32 1.43 15.00 -12.25
C LYS A 32 2.65 14.09 -12.25
N THR A 33 3.29 14.03 -13.40
CA THR A 33 4.61 13.42 -13.60
C THR A 33 5.57 14.47 -14.13
N GLU A 34 6.86 14.21 -14.01
CA GLU A 34 7.92 15.03 -14.60
C GLU A 34 8.99 14.12 -15.18
N GLU A 35 9.99 14.68 -15.86
CA GLU A 35 11.01 13.94 -16.61
C GLU A 35 11.64 12.78 -15.80
N SER A 36 12.03 13.04 -14.56
CA SER A 36 12.65 12.05 -13.68
C SER A 36 11.69 11.46 -12.64
N ILE A 37 10.42 11.90 -12.64
CA ILE A 37 9.36 11.42 -11.73
C ILE A 37 8.28 10.79 -12.60
N THR A 38 8.45 9.50 -12.91
CA THR A 38 7.63 8.79 -13.89
C THR A 38 6.31 8.26 -13.33
N ASN A 39 6.20 8.11 -12.01
CA ASN A 39 4.97 7.69 -11.35
C ASN A 39 4.41 8.82 -10.50
N SER A 40 3.15 9.18 -10.75
CA SER A 40 2.45 10.16 -9.93
C SER A 40 2.16 9.61 -8.53
N ALA A 41 1.91 10.52 -7.58
CA ALA A 41 1.48 10.12 -6.23
C ALA A 41 0.18 9.31 -6.25
N GLY A 42 -0.76 9.67 -7.12
CA GLY A 42 -2.01 8.93 -7.30
C GLY A 42 -1.78 7.49 -7.75
N ASN A 43 -0.89 7.29 -8.72
CA ASN A 43 -0.55 5.94 -9.20
C ASN A 43 0.21 5.13 -8.14
N LEU A 44 1.11 5.75 -7.38
CA LEU A 44 1.77 5.08 -6.26
C LEU A 44 0.75 4.68 -5.18
N CYS A 45 -0.22 5.53 -4.90
CA CYS A 45 -1.31 5.21 -3.97
C CYS A 45 -2.11 4.00 -4.46
N LEU A 46 -2.53 3.99 -5.71
CA LEU A 46 -3.26 2.87 -6.31
C LEU A 46 -2.42 1.58 -6.28
N HIS A 47 -1.12 1.70 -6.55
CA HIS A 47 -0.20 0.57 -6.50
C HIS A 47 -0.11 -0.02 -5.09
N LEU A 48 0.02 0.81 -4.06
CA LEU A 48 0.06 0.35 -2.67
C LEU A 48 -1.26 -0.30 -2.24
N VAL A 49 -2.38 0.28 -2.62
CA VAL A 49 -3.71 -0.31 -2.36
C VAL A 49 -3.82 -1.69 -3.01
N GLY A 50 -3.48 -1.82 -4.28
CA GLY A 50 -3.51 -3.09 -5.01
C GLY A 50 -2.57 -4.13 -4.43
N ASN A 51 -1.36 -3.73 -4.08
CA ASN A 51 -0.33 -4.57 -3.46
C ASN A 51 -0.81 -5.16 -2.13
N LEU A 52 -1.24 -4.32 -1.20
CA LEU A 52 -1.63 -4.75 0.14
C LEU A 52 -2.94 -5.54 0.13
N ASN A 53 -3.92 -5.15 -0.67
CA ASN A 53 -5.17 -5.89 -0.80
C ASN A 53 -4.96 -7.28 -1.42
N THR A 54 -3.96 -7.44 -2.30
CA THR A 54 -3.61 -8.73 -2.88
C THR A 54 -2.87 -9.60 -1.88
N TYR A 55 -1.72 -9.14 -1.43
CA TYR A 55 -0.81 -10.00 -0.67
C TYR A 55 -1.22 -10.19 0.79
N ILE A 56 -1.86 -9.21 1.40
CA ILE A 56 -2.40 -9.34 2.76
C ILE A 56 -3.90 -9.64 2.73
N GLY A 57 -4.66 -8.85 2.02
CA GLY A 57 -6.12 -8.99 2.00
C GLY A 57 -6.57 -10.34 1.46
N LYS A 58 -6.19 -10.66 0.24
CA LYS A 58 -6.63 -11.89 -0.43
C LYS A 58 -5.90 -13.11 0.12
N GLU A 59 -4.57 -13.10 0.15
CA GLU A 59 -3.79 -14.30 0.46
C GLU A 59 -3.83 -14.67 1.95
N ILE A 60 -3.82 -13.70 2.83
CA ILE A 60 -3.87 -13.92 4.30
C ILE A 60 -5.30 -13.77 4.82
N GLY A 61 -5.96 -12.67 4.49
CA GLY A 61 -7.31 -12.34 4.97
C GLY A 61 -8.43 -13.04 4.21
N LYS A 62 -8.13 -13.75 3.12
CA LYS A 62 -9.09 -14.52 2.32
C LYS A 62 -10.23 -13.67 1.74
N THR A 63 -9.95 -12.42 1.42
CA THR A 63 -10.91 -11.57 0.70
C THR A 63 -11.05 -11.99 -0.77
N ALA A 64 -12.09 -11.49 -1.42
CA ALA A 64 -12.34 -11.74 -2.84
C ALA A 64 -11.67 -10.72 -3.77
N TYR A 65 -10.67 -9.98 -3.28
CA TYR A 65 -10.00 -8.94 -4.07
C TYR A 65 -9.38 -9.52 -5.35
N ILE A 66 -9.64 -8.86 -6.47
CA ILE A 66 -9.04 -9.17 -7.77
C ILE A 66 -8.18 -7.99 -8.20
N ARG A 67 -6.87 -8.20 -8.31
CA ARG A 67 -5.93 -7.15 -8.67
C ARG A 67 -6.02 -6.84 -10.17
N ALA A 68 -6.07 -5.55 -10.49
CA ALA A 68 -5.90 -5.02 -11.83
C ALA A 68 -4.62 -4.17 -11.88
N ARG A 69 -3.47 -4.83 -11.85
CA ARG A 69 -2.17 -4.17 -11.68
C ARG A 69 -1.89 -3.10 -12.74
N ASP A 70 -2.25 -3.34 -13.98
CA ASP A 70 -2.02 -2.37 -15.07
C ASP A 70 -2.76 -1.06 -14.81
N LEU A 71 -3.96 -1.13 -14.23
CA LEU A 71 -4.75 0.05 -13.89
C LEU A 71 -4.13 0.89 -12.78
N GLU A 72 -3.33 0.30 -11.89
CA GLU A 72 -2.63 1.02 -10.84
C GLU A 72 -1.71 2.12 -11.41
N PHE A 73 -1.17 1.90 -12.58
CA PHE A 73 -0.24 2.80 -13.26
C PHE A 73 -0.85 3.58 -14.42
N SER A 74 -1.96 3.12 -14.98
CA SER A 74 -2.59 3.76 -16.15
C SER A 74 -3.75 4.69 -15.82
N LEU A 75 -4.47 4.45 -14.72
CA LEU A 75 -5.56 5.32 -14.30
C LEU A 75 -5.04 6.71 -13.90
N LYS A 76 -5.84 7.73 -14.24
CA LYS A 76 -5.54 9.13 -13.92
C LYS A 76 -6.80 9.82 -13.42
N ASN A 77 -6.60 10.90 -12.68
CA ASN A 77 -7.67 11.82 -12.27
C ASN A 77 -8.82 11.16 -11.49
N ILE A 78 -8.51 10.10 -10.72
CA ILE A 78 -9.46 9.56 -9.74
C ILE A 78 -9.66 10.62 -8.66
N PRO A 79 -10.91 10.92 -8.28
CA PRO A 79 -11.18 11.91 -7.24
C PRO A 79 -10.43 11.61 -5.94
N ARG A 80 -9.91 12.65 -5.31
CA ARG A 80 -9.20 12.53 -4.01
C ARG A 80 -10.01 11.73 -3.01
N ALA A 81 -11.31 12.02 -2.88
CA ALA A 81 -12.20 11.32 -1.95
C ALA A 81 -12.20 9.81 -2.18
N GLU A 82 -12.13 9.37 -3.43
CA GLU A 82 -12.08 7.95 -3.77
C GLU A 82 -10.73 7.31 -3.36
N LEU A 83 -9.61 8.03 -3.57
CA LEU A 83 -8.31 7.56 -3.09
C LEU A 83 -8.29 7.40 -1.56
N LEU A 84 -8.84 8.37 -0.84
CA LEU A 84 -8.93 8.33 0.63
C LEU A 84 -9.77 7.14 1.09
N ASN A 85 -10.90 6.88 0.45
CA ASN A 85 -11.73 5.71 0.76
C ASN A 85 -11.00 4.40 0.50
N LYS A 86 -10.24 4.30 -0.59
CA LYS A 86 -9.42 3.12 -0.89
C LYS A 86 -8.36 2.88 0.18
N ILE A 87 -7.71 3.94 0.66
CA ILE A 87 -6.72 3.83 1.75
C ILE A 87 -7.41 3.38 3.04
N ASP A 88 -8.53 3.98 3.40
CA ASP A 88 -9.29 3.61 4.62
C ASP A 88 -9.74 2.15 4.58
N ASN A 89 -10.25 1.68 3.45
CA ASN A 89 -10.61 0.28 3.26
C ASN A 89 -9.39 -0.65 3.38
N THR A 90 -8.25 -0.22 2.85
CA THR A 90 -7.00 -1.01 2.94
C THR A 90 -6.53 -1.13 4.38
N ILE A 91 -6.63 -0.06 5.19
CA ILE A 91 -6.32 -0.11 6.62
C ILE A 91 -7.17 -1.18 7.31
N SER A 92 -8.47 -1.19 7.05
CA SER A 92 -9.40 -2.16 7.64
C SER A 92 -9.08 -3.59 7.21
N VAL A 93 -8.80 -3.80 5.93
CA VAL A 93 -8.48 -5.12 5.36
C VAL A 93 -7.18 -5.67 5.96
N VAL A 94 -6.12 -4.86 6.01
CA VAL A 94 -4.83 -5.26 6.57
C VAL A 94 -4.96 -5.58 8.05
N SER A 95 -5.63 -4.72 8.80
CA SER A 95 -5.87 -4.91 10.24
C SER A 95 -6.61 -6.22 10.52
N ALA A 96 -7.72 -6.46 9.81
CA ALA A 96 -8.51 -7.67 9.98
C ALA A 96 -7.72 -8.94 9.62
N ALA A 97 -6.91 -8.90 8.56
CA ALA A 97 -6.09 -10.03 8.16
C ALA A 97 -5.06 -10.39 9.24
N LEU A 98 -4.38 -9.38 9.80
CA LEU A 98 -3.34 -9.58 10.82
C LEU A 98 -3.96 -9.96 12.18
N ASP A 99 -5.16 -9.49 12.51
CA ASP A 99 -5.87 -9.88 13.74
C ASP A 99 -6.14 -11.39 13.80
N ASN A 100 -6.27 -12.04 12.66
CA ASN A 100 -6.55 -13.48 12.57
C ASN A 100 -5.28 -14.35 12.50
N MET A 101 -4.09 -13.74 12.54
CA MET A 101 -2.81 -14.46 12.53
C MET A 101 -2.30 -14.72 13.94
N ASN A 102 -1.60 -15.84 14.09
CA ASN A 102 -0.80 -16.15 15.28
C ASN A 102 0.70 -15.94 14.97
N GLU A 103 1.51 -15.73 16.00
CA GLU A 103 2.97 -15.55 15.81
C GLU A 103 3.60 -16.76 15.07
N SER A 104 3.09 -17.96 15.29
CA SER A 104 3.57 -19.18 14.61
C SER A 104 3.30 -19.15 13.10
N ASP A 105 2.29 -18.42 12.64
CA ASP A 105 1.99 -18.32 11.21
C ASP A 105 3.08 -17.57 10.44
N LEU A 106 3.86 -16.73 11.11
CA LEU A 106 4.96 -16.00 10.50
C LEU A 106 6.06 -16.91 9.96
N ALA A 107 6.24 -18.08 10.54
CA ALA A 107 7.22 -19.08 10.08
C ALA A 107 6.70 -19.95 8.92
N VAL A 108 5.41 -19.93 8.63
CA VAL A 108 4.81 -20.74 7.57
C VAL A 108 5.19 -20.17 6.21
N GLU A 109 5.42 -21.06 5.23
CA GLU A 109 5.68 -20.64 3.85
C GLU A 109 4.49 -19.86 3.28
N TYR A 110 4.79 -18.71 2.68
CA TYR A 110 3.77 -17.89 2.03
C TYR A 110 3.19 -18.64 0.82
N PRO A 111 1.85 -18.62 0.62
CA PRO A 111 1.19 -19.55 -0.32
C PRO A 111 1.53 -19.36 -1.80
N ILE A 112 1.99 -18.19 -2.20
CA ILE A 112 2.32 -17.93 -3.61
C ILE A 112 3.75 -17.44 -3.77
N LEU A 113 4.27 -17.58 -5.00
CA LEU A 113 5.58 -17.09 -5.37
C LEU A 113 5.52 -15.60 -5.69
N VAL A 114 6.26 -14.78 -4.94
CA VAL A 114 6.35 -13.32 -5.14
C VAL A 114 7.73 -12.91 -5.65
N PHE A 115 8.76 -13.59 -5.19
CA PHE A 115 10.15 -13.39 -5.60
C PHE A 115 10.63 -14.59 -6.43
N GLU A 116 11.92 -14.73 -6.61
CA GLU A 116 12.49 -15.91 -7.31
C GLU A 116 12.21 -17.21 -6.55
N GLU A 117 12.21 -17.16 -5.22
CA GLU A 117 11.91 -18.29 -4.35
C GLU A 117 10.76 -17.94 -3.41
N LYS A 118 10.05 -18.97 -2.92
CA LYS A 118 9.06 -18.78 -1.87
C LYS A 118 9.72 -18.39 -0.55
N THR A 119 9.04 -17.56 0.21
CA THR A 119 9.51 -17.05 1.50
C THR A 119 8.54 -17.42 2.61
N SER A 120 8.94 -17.18 3.87
CA SER A 120 8.00 -17.21 4.98
C SER A 120 7.00 -16.05 4.92
N ALA A 121 5.84 -16.23 5.52
CA ALA A 121 4.86 -15.15 5.65
C ALA A 121 5.45 -13.95 6.40
N GLY A 122 6.26 -14.19 7.42
CA GLY A 122 6.93 -13.12 8.17
C GLY A 122 7.87 -12.29 7.30
N TYR A 123 8.70 -12.94 6.49
CA TYR A 123 9.57 -12.21 5.56
C TYR A 123 8.76 -11.35 4.59
N LEU A 124 7.70 -11.93 4.00
CA LEU A 124 6.88 -11.18 3.06
C LEU A 124 6.18 -9.99 3.72
N LEU A 125 5.64 -10.15 4.92
CA LEU A 125 5.01 -9.04 5.64
C LEU A 125 6.00 -7.91 5.93
N MET A 126 7.23 -8.23 6.33
CA MET A 126 8.27 -7.23 6.52
C MET A 126 8.63 -6.53 5.21
N HIS A 127 8.74 -7.30 4.11
CA HIS A 127 8.97 -6.72 2.80
C HIS A 127 7.84 -5.75 2.40
N LEU A 128 6.59 -6.13 2.62
CA LEU A 128 5.44 -5.28 2.30
C LEU A 128 5.44 -4.00 3.15
N ALA A 129 5.81 -4.09 4.42
CA ALA A 129 5.94 -2.92 5.29
C ALA A 129 7.02 -1.95 4.80
N THR A 130 8.19 -2.47 4.43
CA THR A 130 9.28 -1.63 3.89
C THR A 130 8.94 -1.07 2.51
N HIS A 131 8.24 -1.82 1.67
CA HIS A 131 7.75 -1.37 0.37
C HIS A 131 6.75 -0.21 0.51
N LEU A 132 5.82 -0.31 1.46
CA LEU A 132 4.90 0.78 1.80
C LEU A 132 5.67 2.04 2.24
N THR A 133 6.60 1.89 3.14
CA THR A 133 7.40 3.02 3.65
C THR A 133 8.23 3.68 2.54
N TYR A 134 8.81 2.88 1.64
CA TYR A 134 9.56 3.38 0.49
C TYR A 134 8.71 4.26 -0.42
N HIS A 135 7.54 3.78 -0.82
CA HIS A 135 6.65 4.56 -1.68
C HIS A 135 6.00 5.74 -0.96
N LEU A 136 5.72 5.62 0.34
CA LEU A 136 5.26 6.75 1.15
C LEU A 136 6.26 7.91 1.12
N GLY A 137 7.56 7.61 1.22
CA GLY A 137 8.62 8.61 1.09
C GLY A 137 8.60 9.28 -0.28
N GLN A 138 8.39 8.51 -1.35
CA GLN A 138 8.25 9.06 -2.71
C GLN A 138 7.04 9.98 -2.84
N VAL A 139 5.90 9.61 -2.28
CA VAL A 139 4.67 10.45 -2.28
C VAL A 139 4.91 11.76 -1.53
N ASN A 140 5.57 11.70 -0.36
CA ASN A 140 5.93 12.91 0.39
C ASN A 140 6.80 13.86 -0.43
N TYR A 141 7.85 13.35 -1.06
CA TYR A 141 8.74 14.17 -1.88
C TYR A 141 8.04 14.67 -3.14
N HIS A 142 7.23 13.84 -3.79
CA HIS A 142 6.43 14.25 -4.94
C HIS A 142 5.55 15.46 -4.59
N ARG A 143 4.81 15.40 -3.48
CA ARG A 143 3.97 16.53 -3.04
C ARG A 143 4.81 17.79 -2.84
N ARG A 144 5.92 17.67 -2.13
CA ARG A 144 6.77 18.82 -1.79
C ARG A 144 7.44 19.44 -3.01
N LEU A 145 7.76 18.67 -4.03
CA LEU A 145 8.38 19.13 -5.26
C LEU A 145 7.37 19.68 -6.27
N ILE A 146 6.23 19.03 -6.39
CA ILE A 146 5.23 19.29 -7.45
C ILE A 146 4.15 20.27 -7.01
N ASP A 147 3.69 20.17 -5.77
CA ASP A 147 2.54 20.91 -5.25
C ASP A 147 2.99 22.17 -4.47
N LYS A 148 3.66 23.04 -5.15
CA LYS A 148 4.20 24.30 -4.58
C LYS A 148 3.13 25.37 -4.38
#